data_aba38227ea0a58a6f663b107f2f43517
#
_entry.id   aba38227ea0a58a6f663b107f2f43517
#
_cell.length_a   1.000
_cell.length_b   1.000
_cell.length_c   1.000
_cell.angle_alpha   90.00
_cell.angle_beta   90.00
_cell.angle_gamma   90.00
#
_symmetry.space_group_name_H-M   'P 1'
#
loop_
_entity.id
_entity.type
_entity.pdbx_description
1 polymer ?
#
loop_
_entity_poly.entity_id
_entity_poly.type
_entity_poly.pdbx_seq_one_letter_code
_entity_poly.pdbx_strand_id
1 'polypeptide(L)'
;MKKPKVIITRRLQDRVEKRMKELFNVDLSSAEYPISKQELLSAVKDAEILVPTIGDKIDASILSAASPKLKLIANYGAGYDHIDIKTALQRGIIVTNTPSVLTTDTADMTMALILAIPRKLREGHEEMQSGNWKGWSPSAMIGMRITGK
;
A
#
# COMPACT_ATOMS: atom_id res chain seq x y z
N MET A 1 11.39 -21.65 21.82
CA MET A 1 11.39 -20.18 21.97
C MET A 1 9.96 -19.65 21.78
N LYS A 2 9.55 -18.64 22.56
CA LYS A 2 8.23 -18.02 22.39
C LYS A 2 8.24 -17.22 21.10
N LYS A 3 7.25 -17.46 20.20
CA LYS A 3 7.11 -16.70 18.96
C LYS A 3 6.72 -15.26 19.29
N PRO A 4 7.36 -14.22 18.70
CA PRO A 4 6.98 -12.83 18.93
C PRO A 4 5.57 -12.56 18.43
N LYS A 5 4.86 -11.63 19.10
CA LYS A 5 3.53 -11.22 18.71
C LYS A 5 3.60 -10.20 17.58
N VAL A 6 3.05 -10.57 16.46
CA VAL A 6 2.96 -9.75 15.25
C VAL A 6 1.52 -9.33 15.03
N ILE A 7 1.27 -8.04 14.85
CA ILE A 7 -0.04 -7.53 14.45
C ILE A 7 0.08 -6.98 13.03
N ILE A 8 -0.77 -7.48 12.13
CA ILE A 8 -0.85 -7.06 10.73
C ILE A 8 -2.15 -6.29 10.55
N THR A 9 -2.06 -5.03 10.15
CA THR A 9 -3.17 -4.08 10.16
C THR A 9 -4.16 -4.29 9.03
N ARG A 10 -3.81 -5.13 8.04
CA ARG A 10 -4.63 -5.36 6.85
C ARG A 10 -4.50 -6.79 6.36
N ARG A 11 -5.53 -7.26 5.66
CA ARG A 11 -5.45 -8.52 4.94
C ARG A 11 -4.33 -8.48 3.90
N LEU A 12 -3.51 -9.52 3.87
CA LEU A 12 -2.45 -9.71 2.88
C LEU A 12 -2.80 -10.90 1.96
N GLN A 13 -1.90 -11.21 1.01
CA GLN A 13 -2.07 -12.40 0.19
C GLN A 13 -2.01 -13.67 1.05
N ASP A 14 -2.86 -14.63 0.78
CA ASP A 14 -3.02 -15.87 1.57
C ASP A 14 -1.68 -16.60 1.81
N ARG A 15 -0.80 -16.61 0.80
CA ARG A 15 0.54 -17.20 0.90
C ARG A 15 1.40 -16.52 1.97
N VAL A 16 1.32 -15.18 2.06
CA VAL A 16 2.07 -14.39 3.05
C VAL A 16 1.52 -14.64 4.44
N GLU A 17 0.19 -14.57 4.60
CA GLU A 17 -0.48 -14.81 5.88
C GLU A 17 -0.19 -16.21 6.42
N LYS A 18 -0.25 -17.23 5.56
CA LYS A 18 0.10 -18.61 5.93
C LYS A 18 1.54 -18.68 6.46
N ARG A 19 2.48 -18.07 5.74
CA ARG A 19 3.89 -18.08 6.15
C ARG A 19 4.12 -17.33 7.45
N MET A 20 3.43 -16.21 7.67
CA MET A 20 3.49 -15.46 8.90
C MET A 20 3.00 -16.28 10.10
N LYS A 21 1.87 -17.00 9.98
CA LYS A 21 1.32 -17.87 11.03
C LYS A 21 2.27 -19.03 11.39
N GLU A 22 3.01 -19.55 10.43
CA GLU A 22 4.03 -20.58 10.69
C GLU A 22 5.18 -20.07 11.56
N LEU A 23 5.61 -18.82 11.31
CA LEU A 23 6.82 -18.25 11.92
C LEU A 23 6.55 -17.50 13.23
N PHE A 24 5.40 -16.84 13.34
CA PHE A 24 5.09 -15.90 14.41
C PHE A 24 3.77 -16.22 15.11
N ASN A 25 3.54 -15.57 16.26
CA ASN A 25 2.21 -15.48 16.88
C ASN A 25 1.49 -14.27 16.25
N VAL A 26 0.66 -14.51 15.24
CA VAL A 26 0.11 -13.47 14.38
C VAL A 26 -1.34 -13.16 14.70
N ASP A 27 -1.63 -11.88 14.89
CA ASP A 27 -2.96 -11.32 14.87
C ASP A 27 -3.18 -10.62 13.51
N LEU A 28 -4.09 -11.15 12.71
CA LEU A 28 -4.38 -10.73 11.35
C LEU A 28 -5.68 -9.93 11.31
N SER A 29 -5.59 -8.69 10.86
CA SER A 29 -6.80 -7.95 10.50
C SER A 29 -7.45 -8.56 9.25
N SER A 30 -8.77 -8.72 9.29
CA SER A 30 -9.57 -9.04 8.09
C SER A 30 -9.90 -7.81 7.24
N ALA A 31 -9.50 -6.61 7.66
CA ALA A 31 -9.80 -5.36 7.00
C ALA A 31 -9.08 -5.24 5.65
N GLU A 32 -9.81 -4.84 4.63
CA GLU A 32 -9.24 -4.49 3.31
C GLU A 32 -8.85 -3.01 3.20
N TYR A 33 -9.31 -2.19 4.14
CA TYR A 33 -9.06 -0.75 4.23
C TYR A 33 -8.28 -0.40 5.51
N PRO A 34 -7.70 0.81 5.61
CA PRO A 34 -6.98 1.24 6.80
C PRO A 34 -7.83 1.09 8.06
N ILE A 35 -7.23 0.54 9.10
CA ILE A 35 -7.90 0.42 10.41
C ILE A 35 -8.00 1.80 11.08
N SER A 36 -8.95 1.93 12.01
CA SER A 36 -9.18 3.16 12.75
C SER A 36 -8.00 3.51 13.67
N LYS A 37 -7.92 4.79 14.07
CA LYS A 37 -6.92 5.24 15.04
C LYS A 37 -7.00 4.48 16.37
N GLN A 38 -8.21 4.09 16.80
CA GLN A 38 -8.41 3.33 18.04
C GLN A 38 -7.84 1.90 17.94
N GLU A 39 -8.06 1.25 16.80
CA GLU A 39 -7.47 -0.07 16.52
C GLU A 39 -5.95 0.00 16.44
N LEU A 40 -5.39 1.04 15.80
CA LEU A 40 -3.94 1.29 15.80
C LEU A 40 -3.38 1.49 17.21
N LEU A 41 -4.05 2.27 18.05
CA LEU A 41 -3.67 2.46 19.45
C LEU A 41 -3.69 1.15 20.24
N SER A 42 -4.66 0.28 19.99
CA SER A 42 -4.71 -1.05 20.57
C SER A 42 -3.56 -1.92 20.07
N ALA A 43 -3.33 -1.93 18.76
CA ALA A 43 -2.28 -2.72 18.13
C ALA A 43 -0.89 -2.37 18.67
N VAL A 44 -0.52 -1.08 18.77
CA VAL A 44 0.81 -0.67 19.24
C VAL A 44 1.04 -0.92 20.74
N LYS A 45 -0.02 -1.10 21.53
CA LYS A 45 0.07 -1.49 22.94
C LYS A 45 0.36 -2.97 23.15
N ASP A 46 -0.02 -3.81 22.20
CA ASP A 46 -0.01 -5.26 22.35
C ASP A 46 1.06 -5.93 21.47
N ALA A 47 1.41 -5.33 20.32
CA ALA A 47 2.39 -5.87 19.40
C ALA A 47 3.83 -5.82 19.93
N GLU A 48 4.61 -6.84 19.59
CA GLU A 48 6.08 -6.79 19.58
C GLU A 48 6.59 -6.33 18.19
N ILE A 49 5.86 -6.71 17.14
CA ILE A 49 6.09 -6.29 15.75
C ILE A 49 4.77 -5.80 15.17
N LEU A 50 4.76 -4.60 14.60
CA LEU A 50 3.63 -4.06 13.84
C LEU A 50 3.95 -4.14 12.34
N VAL A 51 3.01 -4.64 11.55
CA VAL A 51 3.08 -4.67 10.08
C VAL A 51 1.98 -3.79 9.51
N PRO A 52 2.24 -2.48 9.36
CA PRO A 52 1.29 -1.55 8.77
C PRO A 52 1.40 -1.55 7.24
N THR A 53 0.41 -0.94 6.59
CA THR A 53 0.42 -0.60 5.17
C THR A 53 0.36 0.92 4.97
N ILE A 54 0.54 1.39 3.73
CA ILE A 54 0.64 2.82 3.39
C ILE A 54 -0.54 3.66 3.90
N GLY A 55 -1.73 3.09 4.03
CA GLY A 55 -2.91 3.81 4.51
C GLY A 55 -2.98 4.02 6.03
N ASP A 56 -2.12 3.38 6.81
CA ASP A 56 -2.15 3.41 8.27
C ASP A 56 -1.31 4.58 8.79
N LYS A 57 -1.94 5.59 9.39
CA LYS A 57 -1.22 6.77 9.89
C LYS A 57 -0.56 6.49 11.25
N ILE A 58 0.74 6.18 11.23
CA ILE A 58 1.57 5.91 12.40
C ILE A 58 2.26 7.19 12.86
N ASP A 59 1.49 8.14 13.34
CA ASP A 59 1.98 9.44 13.80
C ASP A 59 2.60 9.39 15.22
N ALA A 60 3.15 10.53 15.67
CA ALA A 60 3.76 10.66 16.99
C ALA A 60 2.80 10.27 18.13
N SER A 61 1.48 10.52 17.97
CA SER A 61 0.49 10.18 19.00
C SER A 61 0.31 8.67 19.15
N ILE A 62 0.31 7.95 18.02
CA ILE A 62 0.27 6.47 18.00
C ILE A 62 1.55 5.89 18.62
N LEU A 63 2.70 6.37 18.17
CA LEU A 63 3.98 5.87 18.67
C LEU A 63 4.20 6.19 20.15
N SER A 64 3.77 7.35 20.62
CA SER A 64 3.86 7.71 22.04
C SER A 64 3.04 6.78 22.94
N ALA A 65 1.94 6.25 22.44
CA ALA A 65 1.09 5.29 23.16
C ALA A 65 1.59 3.83 23.06
N ALA A 66 2.61 3.56 22.23
CA ALA A 66 3.12 2.22 22.01
C ALA A 66 3.70 1.62 23.29
N SER A 67 3.49 0.32 23.49
CA SER A 67 4.12 -0.44 24.58
C SER A 67 5.65 -0.49 24.41
N PRO A 68 6.44 -0.56 25.49
CA PRO A 68 7.88 -0.85 25.42
C PRO A 68 8.22 -2.18 24.73
N LYS A 69 7.22 -3.05 24.54
CA LYS A 69 7.37 -4.33 23.83
C LYS A 69 7.49 -4.14 22.32
N LEU A 70 6.92 -3.06 21.73
CA LEU A 70 7.01 -2.78 20.31
C LEU A 70 8.45 -2.44 19.94
N LYS A 71 9.08 -3.31 19.15
CA LYS A 71 10.50 -3.19 18.74
C LYS A 71 10.69 -2.96 17.27
N LEU A 72 9.70 -3.36 16.45
CA LEU A 72 9.82 -3.30 15.00
C LEU A 72 8.49 -2.86 14.37
N ILE A 73 8.58 -1.93 13.44
CA ILE A 73 7.55 -1.61 12.47
C ILE A 73 8.06 -2.11 11.11
N ALA A 74 7.53 -3.23 10.65
CA ALA A 74 7.85 -3.81 9.35
C ALA A 74 6.84 -3.29 8.32
N ASN A 75 7.10 -2.13 7.74
CA ASN A 75 6.19 -1.47 6.83
C ASN A 75 6.01 -2.27 5.52
N TYR A 76 4.79 -2.69 5.22
CA TYR A 76 4.44 -3.33 3.95
C TYR A 76 4.20 -2.25 2.88
N GLY A 77 5.29 -1.66 2.42
CA GLY A 77 5.30 -0.60 1.42
C GLY A 77 6.69 -0.02 1.20
N ALA A 78 6.94 0.54 0.02
CA ALA A 78 8.19 1.21 -0.32
C ALA A 78 8.27 2.60 0.35
N GLY A 79 7.20 3.39 0.27
CA GLY A 79 7.09 4.67 0.95
C GLY A 79 6.81 4.51 2.44
N TYR A 80 7.26 5.44 3.26
CA TYR A 80 7.09 5.44 4.71
C TYR A 80 6.70 6.82 5.28
N ASP A 81 6.20 7.73 4.46
CA ASP A 81 5.79 9.09 4.86
C ASP A 81 4.65 9.10 5.89
N HIS A 82 3.91 8.01 6.00
CA HIS A 82 2.83 7.81 6.97
C HIS A 82 3.35 7.39 8.36
N ILE A 83 4.67 7.19 8.53
CA ILE A 83 5.30 6.77 9.79
C ILE A 83 6.19 7.90 10.32
N ASP A 84 5.97 8.35 11.56
CA ASP A 84 6.85 9.31 12.21
C ASP A 84 8.17 8.64 12.64
N ILE A 85 9.14 8.66 11.74
CA ILE A 85 10.46 8.04 11.93
C ILE A 85 11.19 8.65 13.12
N LYS A 86 11.07 9.97 13.34
CA LYS A 86 11.75 10.66 14.45
C LYS A 86 11.28 10.11 15.80
N THR A 87 9.97 10.00 15.98
CA THR A 87 9.39 9.45 17.22
C THR A 87 9.70 7.95 17.36
N ALA A 88 9.69 7.17 16.27
CA ALA A 88 10.06 5.77 16.30
C ALA A 88 11.50 5.58 16.81
N LEU A 89 12.46 6.34 16.26
CA LEU A 89 13.87 6.31 16.69
C LEU A 89 14.04 6.70 18.16
N GLN A 90 13.39 7.75 18.63
CA GLN A 90 13.43 8.18 20.02
C GLN A 90 12.93 7.10 20.99
N ARG A 91 12.03 6.26 20.54
CA ARG A 91 11.49 5.13 21.30
C ARG A 91 12.25 3.82 21.14
N GLY A 92 13.33 3.82 20.35
CA GLY A 92 14.12 2.62 20.05
C GLY A 92 13.34 1.59 19.22
N ILE A 93 12.38 2.05 18.40
CA ILE A 93 11.60 1.20 17.49
C ILE A 93 12.29 1.22 16.12
N ILE A 94 12.66 0.04 15.64
CA ILE A 94 13.23 -0.12 14.29
C ILE A 94 12.10 -0.01 13.25
N VAL A 95 12.35 0.71 12.16
CA VAL A 95 11.41 0.78 11.04
C VAL A 95 12.10 0.22 9.80
N THR A 96 11.43 -0.69 9.11
CA THR A 96 11.86 -1.26 7.84
C THR A 96 10.79 -1.02 6.77
N ASN A 97 11.19 -1.00 5.50
CA ASN A 97 10.31 -0.88 4.36
C ASN A 97 10.72 -1.84 3.24
N THR A 98 9.98 -1.86 2.13
CA THR A 98 10.25 -2.72 0.96
C THR A 98 10.66 -1.87 -0.26
N PRO A 99 11.88 -1.29 -0.28
CA PRO A 99 12.32 -0.44 -1.38
C PRO A 99 12.52 -1.25 -2.67
N SER A 100 12.35 -0.58 -3.81
CA SER A 100 12.66 -1.09 -5.17
C SER A 100 11.83 -2.28 -5.68
N VAL A 101 10.95 -2.85 -4.87
CA VAL A 101 10.17 -4.06 -5.25
C VAL A 101 9.18 -3.79 -6.38
N LEU A 102 8.61 -2.57 -6.43
CA LEU A 102 7.52 -2.21 -7.37
C LEU A 102 7.90 -1.05 -8.32
N THR A 103 9.17 -0.64 -8.33
CA THR A 103 9.62 0.53 -9.13
C THR A 103 9.36 0.32 -10.62
N THR A 104 9.70 -0.83 -11.16
CA THR A 104 9.51 -1.19 -12.58
C THR A 104 8.02 -1.22 -12.93
N ASP A 105 7.21 -1.91 -12.12
CA ASP A 105 5.76 -2.02 -12.36
C ASP A 105 5.07 -0.65 -12.33
N THR A 106 5.52 0.24 -11.43
CA THR A 106 5.01 1.63 -11.35
C THR A 106 5.43 2.44 -12.59
N ALA A 107 6.65 2.25 -13.08
CA ALA A 107 7.13 2.90 -14.29
C ALA A 107 6.33 2.42 -15.52
N ASP A 108 6.09 1.13 -15.65
CA ASP A 108 5.30 0.54 -16.74
C ASP A 108 3.86 1.08 -16.73
N MET A 109 3.23 1.16 -15.57
CA MET A 109 1.90 1.76 -15.44
C MET A 109 1.90 3.24 -15.80
N THR A 110 2.94 3.98 -15.41
CA THR A 110 3.11 5.39 -15.79
C THR A 110 3.19 5.55 -17.32
N MET A 111 3.99 4.71 -17.98
CA MET A 111 4.08 4.72 -19.45
C MET A 111 2.75 4.34 -20.11
N ALA A 112 2.05 3.35 -19.59
CA ALA A 112 0.73 2.98 -20.07
C ALA A 112 -0.26 4.15 -20.00
N LEU A 113 -0.28 4.90 -18.89
CA LEU A 113 -1.14 6.09 -18.74
C LEU A 113 -0.73 7.23 -19.66
N ILE A 114 0.58 7.49 -19.84
CA ILE A 114 1.10 8.50 -20.78
C ILE A 114 0.65 8.20 -22.21
N LEU A 115 0.56 6.94 -22.58
CA LEU A 115 0.08 6.53 -23.91
C LEU A 115 -1.46 6.53 -24.00
N ALA A 116 -2.15 6.08 -22.97
CA ALA A 116 -3.60 5.89 -22.97
C ALA A 116 -4.37 7.21 -22.99
N ILE A 117 -3.97 8.19 -22.17
CA ILE A 117 -4.73 9.44 -21.98
C ILE A 117 -4.82 10.26 -23.28
N PRO A 118 -3.72 10.64 -23.93
CA PRO A 118 -3.79 11.46 -25.16
C PRO A 118 -4.39 10.70 -26.34
N ARG A 119 -4.39 9.37 -26.31
CA ARG A 119 -4.99 8.55 -27.38
C ARG A 119 -6.45 8.19 -27.10
N LYS A 120 -7.05 8.72 -26.02
CA LYS A 120 -8.46 8.50 -25.63
C LYS A 120 -8.84 7.02 -25.55
N LEU A 121 -7.96 6.21 -24.95
CA LEU A 121 -8.13 4.75 -24.94
C LEU A 121 -9.40 4.35 -24.17
N ARG A 122 -9.73 5.06 -23.10
CA ARG A 122 -10.92 4.80 -22.30
C ARG A 122 -12.19 5.09 -23.09
N GLU A 123 -12.29 6.27 -23.68
CA GLU A 123 -13.46 6.71 -24.45
C GLU A 123 -13.69 5.76 -25.65
N GLY A 124 -12.60 5.35 -26.33
CA GLY A 124 -12.70 4.37 -27.42
C GLY A 124 -13.20 3.01 -26.96
N HIS A 125 -12.76 2.57 -25.80
CA HIS A 125 -13.24 1.32 -25.19
C HIS A 125 -14.73 1.40 -24.83
N GLU A 126 -15.16 2.50 -24.21
CA GLU A 126 -16.57 2.73 -23.84
C GLU A 126 -17.47 2.77 -25.09
N GLU A 127 -17.02 3.43 -26.18
CA GLU A 127 -17.77 3.47 -27.44
C GLU A 127 -17.91 2.09 -28.08
N MET A 128 -16.84 1.31 -28.09
CA MET A 128 -16.88 -0.08 -28.58
C MET A 128 -17.81 -0.96 -27.75
N GLN A 129 -17.74 -0.87 -26.44
CA GLN A 129 -18.58 -1.69 -25.56
C GLN A 129 -20.07 -1.34 -25.65
N SER A 130 -20.40 -0.06 -25.86
CA SER A 130 -21.78 0.40 -26.02
C SER A 130 -22.44 -0.06 -27.32
N GLY A 131 -21.66 -0.57 -28.29
CA GLY A 131 -22.12 -0.90 -29.63
C GLY A 131 -22.46 0.32 -30.52
N ASN A 132 -22.12 1.52 -30.05
CA ASN A 132 -22.43 2.77 -30.79
C ASN A 132 -21.41 3.11 -31.86
N TRP A 133 -20.30 2.40 -31.92
CA TRP A 133 -19.27 2.65 -32.92
C TRP A 133 -19.77 2.33 -34.33
N LYS A 134 -19.84 3.39 -35.18
CA LYS A 134 -20.36 3.30 -36.55
C LYS A 134 -19.27 3.22 -37.62
N GLY A 135 -18.03 2.97 -37.21
CA GLY A 135 -16.88 2.94 -38.09
C GLY A 135 -16.01 4.20 -37.99
N TRP A 136 -14.96 4.25 -38.80
CA TRP A 136 -14.01 5.36 -38.79
C TRP A 136 -14.66 6.67 -39.29
N SER A 137 -14.31 7.78 -38.65
CA SER A 137 -14.66 9.14 -39.10
C SER A 137 -13.46 10.06 -38.91
N PRO A 138 -13.20 10.99 -39.81
CA PRO A 138 -12.06 11.92 -39.72
C PRO A 138 -12.14 12.89 -38.55
N SER A 139 -13.31 13.09 -37.95
CA SER A 139 -13.54 13.96 -36.80
C SER A 139 -13.79 13.21 -35.47
N ALA A 140 -13.96 11.88 -35.53
CA ALA A 140 -14.22 11.09 -34.32
C ALA A 140 -12.93 10.72 -33.62
N MET A 141 -12.97 10.70 -32.27
CA MET A 141 -11.90 10.21 -31.41
C MET A 141 -10.53 10.86 -31.66
N ILE A 142 -10.52 12.13 -32.06
CA ILE A 142 -9.27 12.87 -32.26
C ILE A 142 -8.54 13.01 -30.93
N GLY A 143 -7.37 12.38 -30.83
CA GLY A 143 -6.46 12.47 -29.70
C GLY A 143 -5.24 13.34 -30.01
N MET A 144 -4.28 13.39 -29.08
CA MET A 144 -3.02 14.10 -29.27
C MET A 144 -1.89 13.14 -29.69
N ARG A 145 -1.00 13.64 -30.55
CA ARG A 145 0.25 12.96 -30.89
C ARG A 145 1.22 13.09 -29.71
N ILE A 146 1.90 12.01 -29.36
CA ILE A 146 2.92 11.98 -28.31
C ILE A 146 4.32 12.19 -28.91
N THR A 147 4.52 11.75 -30.16
CA THR A 147 5.81 11.87 -30.85
C THR A 147 6.30 13.33 -30.88
N GLY A 148 7.51 13.57 -30.37
CA GLY A 148 8.12 14.89 -30.32
C GLY A 148 7.68 15.77 -29.13
N LYS A 149 7.07 15.19 -28.11
CA LYS A 149 6.71 15.87 -26.86
C LYS A 149 7.66 15.48 -25.74
#